data_5c40626c212d3a4325d64843ab7fcb1b
#
_entry.id   5c40626c212d3a4325d64843ab7fcb1b
#
_cell.length_a   1.000
_cell.length_b   1.000
_cell.length_c   1.000
_cell.angle_alpha   90.00
_cell.angle_beta   90.00
_cell.angle_gamma   90.00
#
_symmetry.space_group_name_H-M   'P 1'
#
loop_
_entity.id
_entity.type
_entity.pdbx_description
1 polymer ?
#
loop_
_entity_poly.entity_id
_entity_poly.type
_entity_poly.pdbx_seq_one_letter_code
_entity_poly.pdbx_strand_id
1 'polypeptide(L)'
;MELTQETPDLSAYLAADEVIDHHHSRVRETAARLAEQAVDSYAYAQSAYEFVRDAVPHSADSGDLRVTWRASDVLAQGTGICHAKAHALAALLRAEGIPAALCYQKLDLVHGLVAVRFHGAWHRQDPRGNKPGVDAQFSLDGERLAFTPDPESNELDYPVLYAEPHPAVLGALRAAPDRPHLWKTLPTAL
;
A
#
# COMPACT_ATOMS: atom_id res chain seq x y z
N MET A 1 3.36 -17.44 7.50
CA MET A 1 2.29 -17.61 6.49
C MET A 1 2.93 -17.71 5.11
N GLU A 2 2.50 -18.62 4.25
CA GLU A 2 2.95 -18.69 2.86
C GLU A 2 2.09 -17.74 2.01
N LEU A 3 2.74 -16.85 1.24
CA LEU A 3 2.08 -15.89 0.36
C LEU A 3 1.83 -16.52 -1.01
N THR A 4 0.63 -16.37 -1.54
CA THR A 4 0.20 -16.97 -2.82
C THR A 4 -0.14 -15.86 -3.81
N GLN A 5 0.51 -15.84 -4.97
CA GLN A 5 0.19 -14.92 -6.05
C GLN A 5 -1.19 -15.24 -6.66
N GLU A 6 -2.02 -14.23 -6.90
CA GLU A 6 -3.28 -14.35 -7.64
C GLU A 6 -3.04 -14.83 -9.07
N THR A 7 -1.95 -14.38 -9.69
CA THR A 7 -1.47 -14.84 -10.99
C THR A 7 0.01 -15.19 -10.94
N PRO A 8 0.46 -16.25 -11.65
CA PRO A 8 1.87 -16.58 -11.73
C PRO A 8 2.68 -15.60 -12.60
N ASP A 9 2.00 -14.77 -13.41
CA ASP A 9 2.65 -13.80 -14.29
C ASP A 9 3.17 -12.60 -13.50
N LEU A 10 4.49 -12.53 -13.35
CA LEU A 10 5.15 -11.42 -12.66
C LEU A 10 4.94 -10.06 -13.35
N SER A 11 4.68 -10.04 -14.66
CA SER A 11 4.44 -8.77 -15.36
C SER A 11 3.17 -8.06 -14.88
N ALA A 12 2.19 -8.80 -14.34
CA ALA A 12 0.99 -8.23 -13.73
C ALA A 12 1.32 -7.34 -12.52
N TYR A 13 2.37 -7.68 -11.77
CA TYR A 13 2.82 -6.92 -10.59
C TYR A 13 3.75 -5.75 -10.93
N LEU A 14 3.97 -5.52 -12.21
CA LEU A 14 4.67 -4.36 -12.78
C LEU A 14 3.74 -3.49 -13.62
N ALA A 15 2.54 -3.97 -13.94
CA ALA A 15 1.58 -3.28 -14.81
C ALA A 15 1.03 -2.00 -14.15
N ALA A 16 0.71 -1.03 -15.00
CA ALA A 16 -0.11 0.12 -14.64
C ALA A 16 -1.58 -0.20 -14.88
N ASP A 17 -2.43 0.32 -14.02
CA ASP A 17 -3.88 0.34 -14.19
C ASP A 17 -4.43 1.73 -13.83
N GLU A 18 -5.76 1.87 -13.71
CA GLU A 18 -6.38 3.13 -13.33
C GLU A 18 -6.02 3.58 -11.89
N VAL A 19 -5.67 2.65 -11.00
CA VAL A 19 -5.38 2.90 -9.58
C VAL A 19 -3.88 3.03 -9.34
N ILE A 20 -3.12 2.05 -9.86
CA ILE A 20 -1.66 2.03 -9.80
C ILE A 20 -1.11 2.71 -11.07
N ASP A 21 -1.47 3.96 -11.24
CA ASP A 21 -1.23 4.78 -12.43
C ASP A 21 0.21 5.30 -12.52
N HIS A 22 1.20 4.40 -12.41
CA HIS A 22 2.62 4.76 -12.30
C HIS A 22 3.21 5.46 -13.54
N HIS A 23 2.47 5.49 -14.68
CA HIS A 23 2.83 6.30 -15.84
C HIS A 23 2.42 7.78 -15.70
N HIS A 24 1.59 8.13 -14.70
CA HIS A 24 1.21 9.52 -14.45
C HIS A 24 2.43 10.36 -14.07
N SER A 25 2.53 11.60 -14.58
CA SER A 25 3.70 12.48 -14.40
C SER A 25 4.06 12.65 -12.92
N ARG A 26 3.07 12.85 -12.05
CA ARG A 26 3.28 13.00 -10.61
C ARG A 26 3.99 11.80 -9.98
N VAL A 27 3.61 10.57 -10.36
CA VAL A 27 4.25 9.35 -9.85
C VAL A 27 5.67 9.26 -10.37
N ARG A 28 5.87 9.46 -11.68
CA ARG A 28 7.19 9.42 -12.32
C ARG A 28 8.16 10.46 -11.76
N GLU A 29 7.72 11.70 -11.57
CA GLU A 29 8.52 12.77 -10.97
C GLU A 29 8.93 12.43 -9.53
N THR A 30 8.00 11.86 -8.74
CA THR A 30 8.29 11.44 -7.37
C THR A 30 9.26 10.26 -7.35
N ALA A 31 9.03 9.25 -8.19
CA ALA A 31 9.91 8.09 -8.32
C ALA A 31 11.33 8.50 -8.73
N ALA A 32 11.47 9.31 -9.78
CA ALA A 32 12.77 9.80 -10.25
C ALA A 32 13.53 10.55 -9.14
N ARG A 33 12.87 11.44 -8.41
CA ARG A 33 13.48 12.18 -7.29
C ARG A 33 13.97 11.26 -6.17
N LEU A 34 13.25 10.19 -5.86
CA LEU A 34 13.67 9.21 -4.86
C LEU A 34 14.82 8.34 -5.39
N ALA A 35 14.79 7.99 -6.68
CA ALA A 35 15.83 7.19 -7.32
C ALA A 35 17.17 7.93 -7.42
N GLU A 36 17.19 9.26 -7.60
CA GLU A 36 18.41 10.08 -7.62
C GLU A 36 19.26 9.93 -6.34
N GLN A 37 18.64 9.58 -5.22
CA GLN A 37 19.32 9.47 -3.92
C GLN A 37 19.61 8.01 -3.53
N ALA A 38 19.10 7.06 -4.30
CA ALA A 38 19.23 5.63 -4.01
C ALA A 38 20.45 5.04 -4.72
N VAL A 39 21.24 4.24 -4.01
CA VAL A 39 22.42 3.57 -4.55
C VAL A 39 22.09 2.27 -5.27
N ASP A 40 20.96 1.68 -4.97
CA ASP A 40 20.43 0.45 -5.57
C ASP A 40 18.90 0.35 -5.40
N SER A 41 18.32 -0.72 -5.93
CA SER A 41 16.87 -0.97 -5.85
C SER A 41 16.35 -1.21 -4.44
N TYR A 42 17.18 -1.73 -3.52
CA TYR A 42 16.82 -1.87 -2.12
C TYR A 42 16.69 -0.51 -1.44
N ALA A 43 17.72 0.33 -1.59
CA ALA A 43 17.72 1.69 -1.04
C ALA A 43 16.57 2.54 -1.62
N TYR A 44 16.26 2.36 -2.92
CA TYR A 44 15.10 2.98 -3.53
C TYR A 44 13.78 2.52 -2.88
N ALA A 45 13.58 1.20 -2.77
CA ALA A 45 12.35 0.66 -2.19
C ALA A 45 12.14 1.10 -0.74
N GLN A 46 13.23 1.14 0.05
CA GLN A 46 13.20 1.68 1.40
C GLN A 46 12.84 3.17 1.40
N SER A 47 13.45 3.98 0.55
CA SER A 47 13.17 5.41 0.44
C SER A 47 11.72 5.69 -0.01
N ALA A 48 11.21 4.91 -0.95
CA ALA A 48 9.82 5.01 -1.40
C ALA A 48 8.83 4.65 -0.28
N TYR A 49 9.12 3.58 0.46
CA TYR A 49 8.34 3.17 1.63
C TYR A 49 8.33 4.27 2.70
N GLU A 50 9.50 4.76 3.11
CA GLU A 50 9.64 5.80 4.12
C GLU A 50 8.95 7.10 3.70
N PHE A 51 9.08 7.48 2.43
CA PHE A 51 8.38 8.64 1.87
C PHE A 51 6.86 8.50 2.00
N VAL A 52 6.28 7.36 1.59
CA VAL A 52 4.83 7.16 1.71
C VAL A 52 4.40 7.05 3.17
N ARG A 53 5.19 6.37 4.02
CA ARG A 53 4.90 6.23 5.45
C ARG A 53 4.84 7.58 6.15
N ASP A 54 5.82 8.44 5.91
CA ASP A 54 6.08 9.63 6.72
C ASP A 54 5.59 10.94 6.08
N ALA A 55 5.71 11.08 4.74
CA ALA A 55 5.34 12.30 4.04
C ALA A 55 3.88 12.32 3.53
N VAL A 56 3.18 11.18 3.59
CA VAL A 56 1.75 11.09 3.28
C VAL A 56 0.98 10.76 4.56
N PRO A 57 0.45 11.74 5.28
CA PRO A 57 -0.34 11.50 6.50
C PRO A 57 -1.51 10.54 6.27
N HIS A 58 -1.72 9.63 7.21
CA HIS A 58 -2.92 8.79 7.20
C HIS A 58 -4.14 9.66 7.54
N SER A 59 -5.13 9.72 6.65
CA SER A 59 -6.23 10.68 6.77
C SER A 59 -7.05 10.56 8.07
N ALA A 60 -7.15 9.35 8.64
CA ALA A 60 -7.81 9.19 9.95
C ALA A 60 -7.01 9.80 11.10
N ASP A 61 -5.67 9.78 11.02
CA ASP A 61 -4.82 10.31 12.08
C ASP A 61 -4.67 11.85 11.96
N SER A 62 -4.65 12.37 10.74
CA SER A 62 -4.57 13.82 10.47
C SER A 62 -5.92 14.54 10.55
N GLY A 63 -7.04 13.80 10.61
CA GLY A 63 -8.38 14.38 10.56
C GLY A 63 -8.85 14.78 9.16
N ASP A 64 -8.07 14.50 8.10
CA ASP A 64 -8.46 14.82 6.72
C ASP A 64 -9.71 14.03 6.30
N LEU A 65 -10.65 14.72 5.68
CA LEU A 65 -11.93 14.13 5.25
C LEU A 65 -11.90 13.62 3.81
N ARG A 66 -10.86 13.97 3.03
CA ARG A 66 -10.75 13.56 1.63
C ARG A 66 -10.52 12.06 1.52
N VAL A 67 -11.08 11.49 0.46
CA VAL A 67 -10.82 10.09 0.06
C VAL A 67 -10.02 10.11 -1.24
N THR A 68 -8.87 9.49 -1.20
CA THR A 68 -8.00 9.26 -2.36
C THR A 68 -7.92 7.77 -2.62
N TRP A 69 -7.74 7.38 -3.89
CA TRP A 69 -7.60 5.97 -4.25
C TRP A 69 -6.64 5.74 -5.43
N ARG A 70 -6.45 6.70 -6.34
CA ARG A 70 -5.38 6.63 -7.35
C ARG A 70 -4.05 7.01 -6.71
N ALA A 71 -2.98 6.33 -7.10
CA ALA A 71 -1.65 6.63 -6.62
C ALA A 71 -1.24 8.09 -6.90
N SER A 72 -1.52 8.60 -8.10
CA SER A 72 -1.26 10.00 -8.46
C SER A 72 -2.04 10.99 -7.60
N ASP A 73 -3.30 10.70 -7.26
CA ASP A 73 -4.11 11.56 -6.38
C ASP A 73 -3.57 11.58 -4.95
N VAL A 74 -3.14 10.43 -4.43
CA VAL A 74 -2.50 10.33 -3.11
C VAL A 74 -1.27 11.23 -3.04
N LEU A 75 -0.41 11.14 -4.05
CA LEU A 75 0.82 11.95 -4.12
C LEU A 75 0.53 13.44 -4.35
N ALA A 76 -0.52 13.77 -5.10
CA ALA A 76 -0.90 15.16 -5.37
C ALA A 76 -1.56 15.82 -4.16
N GLN A 77 -2.41 15.09 -3.45
CA GLN A 77 -3.19 15.62 -2.32
C GLN A 77 -2.48 15.46 -0.97
N GLY A 78 -1.44 14.61 -0.90
CA GLY A 78 -0.65 14.35 0.30
C GLY A 78 -1.49 13.75 1.44
N THR A 79 -2.42 12.85 1.12
CA THR A 79 -3.29 12.22 2.12
C THR A 79 -3.85 10.90 1.61
N GLY A 80 -4.16 9.98 2.51
CA GLY A 80 -4.81 8.71 2.17
C GLY A 80 -4.96 7.80 3.39
N ILE A 81 -5.90 6.86 3.31
CA ILE A 81 -5.96 5.74 4.27
C ILE A 81 -4.94 4.66 3.86
N CYS A 82 -4.80 3.62 4.66
CA CYS A 82 -3.86 2.51 4.42
C CYS A 82 -3.90 1.97 2.97
N HIS A 83 -5.08 1.74 2.42
CA HIS A 83 -5.27 1.28 1.03
C HIS A 83 -4.69 2.26 0.00
N ALA A 84 -5.04 3.52 0.10
CA ALA A 84 -4.56 4.57 -0.81
C ALA A 84 -3.04 4.75 -0.71
N LYS A 85 -2.48 4.67 0.49
CA LYS A 85 -1.03 4.69 0.73
C LYS A 85 -0.35 3.45 0.14
N ALA A 86 -0.98 2.28 0.25
CA ALA A 86 -0.50 1.06 -0.42
C ALA A 86 -0.49 1.20 -1.94
N HIS A 87 -1.53 1.80 -2.53
CA HIS A 87 -1.56 2.09 -3.97
C HIS A 87 -0.42 3.04 -4.39
N ALA A 88 -0.16 4.11 -3.63
CA ALA A 88 0.93 5.03 -3.91
C ALA A 88 2.30 4.35 -3.82
N LEU A 89 2.53 3.51 -2.79
CA LEU A 89 3.78 2.77 -2.67
C LEU A 89 3.95 1.75 -3.81
N ALA A 90 2.92 0.99 -4.14
CA ALA A 90 2.97 0.05 -5.27
C ALA A 90 3.29 0.77 -6.59
N ALA A 91 2.71 1.94 -6.84
CA ALA A 91 2.98 2.72 -8.03
C ALA A 91 4.44 3.23 -8.08
N LEU A 92 4.99 3.72 -6.97
CA LEU A 92 6.38 4.15 -6.90
C LEU A 92 7.33 2.98 -7.17
N LEU A 93 7.07 1.82 -6.58
CA LEU A 93 7.89 0.62 -6.78
C LEU A 93 7.84 0.13 -8.23
N ARG A 94 6.64 0.04 -8.82
CA ARG A 94 6.45 -0.40 -10.21
C ARG A 94 7.08 0.58 -11.22
N ALA A 95 7.08 1.88 -10.92
CA ALA A 95 7.72 2.90 -11.75
C ALA A 95 9.21 2.66 -11.98
N GLU A 96 9.89 2.03 -10.99
CA GLU A 96 11.32 1.68 -11.04
C GLU A 96 11.54 0.17 -11.29
N GLY A 97 10.52 -0.53 -11.83
CA GLY A 97 10.64 -1.92 -12.24
C GLY A 97 10.70 -2.93 -11.08
N ILE A 98 10.29 -2.54 -9.88
CA ILE A 98 10.23 -3.43 -8.72
C ILE A 98 8.82 -4.01 -8.62
N PRO A 99 8.65 -5.36 -8.74
CA PRO A 99 7.34 -5.97 -8.64
C PRO A 99 6.72 -5.71 -7.27
N ALA A 100 5.49 -5.19 -7.26
CA ALA A 100 4.74 -4.86 -6.06
C ALA A 100 3.31 -5.38 -6.16
N ALA A 101 2.87 -6.12 -5.15
CA ALA A 101 1.52 -6.64 -5.01
C ALA A 101 0.78 -5.90 -3.91
N LEU A 102 -0.55 -5.87 -3.99
CA LEU A 102 -1.41 -5.48 -2.89
C LEU A 102 -1.76 -6.70 -2.06
N CYS A 103 -1.80 -6.55 -0.76
CA CYS A 103 -2.21 -7.60 0.16
C CYS A 103 -2.96 -6.99 1.35
N TYR A 104 -3.60 -7.85 2.15
CA TYR A 104 -4.58 -7.37 3.12
C TYR A 104 -4.50 -8.15 4.44
N GLN A 105 -5.01 -7.50 5.49
CA GLN A 105 -5.30 -8.11 6.79
C GLN A 105 -6.78 -7.91 7.10
N LYS A 106 -7.42 -8.90 7.70
CA LYS A 106 -8.71 -8.74 8.35
C LYS A 106 -8.46 -8.27 9.78
N LEU A 107 -8.80 -7.05 10.06
CA LEU A 107 -8.91 -6.45 11.38
C LEU A 107 -10.39 -6.09 11.62
N ASP A 108 -10.73 -5.10 12.46
CA ASP A 108 -12.09 -4.55 12.52
C ASP A 108 -12.62 -4.14 11.14
N LEU A 109 -11.74 -3.52 10.34
CA LEU A 109 -11.92 -3.27 8.92
C LEU A 109 -10.76 -3.90 8.16
N VAL A 110 -10.98 -4.24 6.89
CA VAL A 110 -9.88 -4.73 6.04
C VAL A 110 -8.78 -3.67 5.95
N HIS A 111 -7.56 -4.06 6.30
CA HIS A 111 -6.36 -3.22 6.26
C HIS A 111 -5.53 -3.53 5.01
N GLY A 112 -5.04 -2.49 4.34
CA GLY A 112 -4.28 -2.61 3.09
C GLY A 112 -2.78 -2.50 3.30
N LEU A 113 -2.04 -3.40 2.66
CA LEU A 113 -0.59 -3.54 2.70
C LEU A 113 -0.05 -3.66 1.28
N VAL A 114 1.29 -3.60 1.15
CA VAL A 114 2.02 -3.91 -0.08
C VAL A 114 2.93 -5.10 0.17
N ALA A 115 3.09 -5.99 -0.79
CA ALA A 115 4.19 -6.94 -0.82
C ALA A 115 5.16 -6.54 -1.94
N VAL A 116 6.44 -6.43 -1.62
CA VAL A 116 7.52 -6.13 -2.55
C VAL A 116 8.32 -7.39 -2.84
N ARG A 117 8.74 -7.58 -4.10
CA ARG A 117 9.51 -8.76 -4.48
C ARG A 117 11.00 -8.45 -4.54
N PHE A 118 11.77 -9.12 -3.70
CA PHE A 118 13.24 -9.09 -3.70
C PHE A 118 13.80 -10.51 -3.58
N HIS A 119 14.91 -10.76 -4.27
CA HIS A 119 15.65 -12.05 -4.21
C HIS A 119 14.77 -13.29 -4.45
N GLY A 120 13.71 -13.14 -5.28
CA GLY A 120 12.79 -14.23 -5.60
C GLY A 120 11.67 -14.46 -4.57
N ALA A 121 11.65 -13.72 -3.47
CA ALA A 121 10.63 -13.81 -2.41
C ALA A 121 9.78 -12.54 -2.30
N TRP A 122 8.59 -12.68 -1.74
CA TRP A 122 7.70 -11.57 -1.43
C TRP A 122 7.81 -11.19 0.05
N HIS A 123 7.90 -9.87 0.31
CA HIS A 123 8.04 -9.30 1.65
C HIS A 123 6.97 -8.25 1.88
N ARG A 124 6.08 -8.47 2.85
CA ARG A 124 5.01 -7.51 3.15
C ARG A 124 5.56 -6.25 3.82
N GLN A 125 5.01 -5.11 3.43
CA GLN A 125 5.35 -3.78 3.91
C GLN A 125 4.07 -3.01 4.25
N ASP A 126 4.10 -2.24 5.32
CA ASP A 126 2.95 -1.45 5.76
C ASP A 126 3.27 0.05 5.78
N PRO A 127 2.93 0.79 4.72
CA PRO A 127 3.22 2.23 4.65
C PRO A 127 2.18 3.09 5.39
N ARG A 128 1.39 2.52 6.29
CA ARG A 128 0.27 3.20 6.98
C ARG A 128 0.70 4.49 7.66
N GLY A 129 1.87 4.53 8.24
CA GLY A 129 2.36 5.65 9.03
C GLY A 129 2.46 5.31 10.52
N ASN A 130 3.49 5.85 11.17
CA ASN A 130 3.79 5.60 12.57
C ASN A 130 3.09 6.61 13.48
N LYS A 131 2.75 6.16 14.69
CA LYS A 131 2.16 6.94 15.78
C LYS A 131 2.39 6.21 17.09
N PRO A 132 2.08 6.79 18.26
CA PRO A 132 2.16 6.04 19.52
C PRO A 132 1.45 4.68 19.42
N GLY A 133 2.19 3.60 19.69
CA GLY A 133 1.71 2.22 19.60
C GLY A 133 1.76 1.59 18.19
N VAL A 134 2.23 2.31 17.17
CA VAL A 134 2.43 1.80 15.81
C VAL A 134 3.84 2.15 15.33
N ASP A 135 4.65 1.12 15.04
CA ASP A 135 6.03 1.24 14.54
C ASP A 135 6.27 0.31 13.35
N ALA A 136 5.73 0.68 12.19
CA ALA A 136 5.98 -0.02 10.93
C ALA A 136 7.31 0.42 10.31
N GLN A 137 8.10 -0.55 9.84
CA GLN A 137 9.42 -0.30 9.25
C GLN A 137 9.59 -1.13 7.97
N PHE A 138 10.35 -0.60 7.02
CA PHE A 138 10.77 -1.38 5.86
C PHE A 138 11.69 -2.53 6.31
N SER A 139 11.37 -3.75 5.90
CA SER A 139 12.19 -4.92 6.23
C SER A 139 12.02 -6.03 5.19
N LEU A 140 13.14 -6.66 4.82
CA LEU A 140 13.15 -7.92 4.07
C LEU A 140 13.48 -9.11 4.98
N ASP A 141 13.91 -8.86 6.22
CA ASP A 141 14.26 -9.85 7.24
C ASP A 141 13.17 -9.89 8.33
N GLY A 142 12.04 -10.51 7.98
CA GLY A 142 10.87 -10.56 8.85
C GLY A 142 9.95 -9.35 8.70
N GLU A 143 8.75 -9.48 9.23
CA GLU A 143 7.70 -8.45 9.09
C GLU A 143 7.76 -7.42 10.22
N ARG A 144 7.63 -6.15 9.83
CA ARG A 144 7.53 -5.01 10.74
C ARG A 144 6.33 -4.16 10.36
N LEU A 145 5.15 -4.78 10.40
CA LEU A 145 3.87 -4.19 10.03
C LEU A 145 3.31 -3.31 11.16
N ALA A 146 2.33 -2.47 10.84
CA ALA A 146 1.66 -1.62 11.81
C ALA A 146 0.83 -2.42 12.82
N PHE A 147 0.28 -3.56 12.36
CA PHE A 147 -0.61 -4.40 13.17
C PHE A 147 -0.24 -5.88 13.05
N THR A 148 -0.41 -6.60 14.14
CA THR A 148 -0.38 -8.07 14.16
C THR A 148 -1.80 -8.54 14.43
N PRO A 149 -2.44 -9.29 13.52
CA PRO A 149 -3.78 -9.80 13.72
C PRO A 149 -3.90 -10.66 14.98
N ASP A 150 -4.97 -10.46 15.73
CA ASP A 150 -5.32 -11.26 16.90
C ASP A 150 -6.38 -12.32 16.53
N PRO A 151 -6.01 -13.61 16.46
CA PRO A 151 -6.95 -14.68 16.14
C PRO A 151 -8.14 -14.80 17.11
N GLU A 152 -7.97 -14.41 18.37
CA GLU A 152 -9.05 -14.43 19.36
C GLU A 152 -10.14 -13.39 19.03
N SER A 153 -9.75 -12.31 18.36
CA SER A 153 -10.63 -11.26 17.82
C SER A 153 -11.13 -11.56 16.40
N ASN A 154 -10.92 -12.79 15.89
CA ASN A 154 -11.27 -13.19 14.51
C ASN A 154 -10.53 -12.37 13.44
N GLU A 155 -9.35 -11.86 13.77
CA GLU A 155 -8.46 -11.19 12.84
C GLU A 155 -7.53 -12.20 12.16
N LEU A 156 -7.12 -11.92 10.94
CA LEU A 156 -6.20 -12.78 10.18
C LEU A 156 -5.45 -12.04 9.08
N ASP A 157 -4.36 -12.64 8.64
CA ASP A 157 -3.66 -12.28 7.42
C ASP A 157 -4.25 -13.03 6.22
N TYR A 158 -4.59 -12.31 5.14
CA TYR A 158 -4.93 -12.96 3.87
C TYR A 158 -3.65 -13.36 3.13
N PRO A 159 -3.56 -14.60 2.61
CA PRO A 159 -2.33 -15.07 1.96
C PRO A 159 -2.19 -14.61 0.51
N VAL A 160 -3.25 -14.09 -0.10
CA VAL A 160 -3.27 -13.76 -1.53
C VAL A 160 -2.60 -12.43 -1.81
N LEU A 161 -1.74 -12.42 -2.83
CA LEU A 161 -1.08 -11.25 -3.40
C LEU A 161 -1.80 -10.85 -4.69
N TYR A 162 -2.38 -9.66 -4.68
CA TYR A 162 -3.19 -9.13 -5.78
C TYR A 162 -2.36 -8.20 -6.67
N ALA A 163 -2.51 -8.34 -7.98
CA ALA A 163 -1.91 -7.42 -8.95
C ALA A 163 -2.65 -6.08 -9.00
N GLU A 164 -3.97 -6.12 -8.82
CA GLU A 164 -4.86 -4.95 -8.78
C GLU A 164 -5.54 -4.85 -7.40
N PRO A 165 -6.11 -3.69 -7.03
CA PRO A 165 -6.85 -3.58 -5.78
C PRO A 165 -8.06 -4.52 -5.73
N HIS A 166 -8.28 -5.17 -4.58
CA HIS A 166 -9.45 -6.03 -4.41
C HIS A 166 -10.75 -5.24 -4.68
N PRO A 167 -11.68 -5.78 -5.51
CA PRO A 167 -12.87 -5.04 -5.97
C PRO A 167 -13.73 -4.47 -4.84
N ALA A 168 -13.89 -5.20 -3.73
CA ALA A 168 -14.67 -4.74 -2.58
C ALA A 168 -14.06 -3.49 -1.93
N VAL A 169 -12.72 -3.44 -1.81
CA VAL A 169 -11.99 -2.29 -1.26
C VAL A 169 -12.08 -1.10 -2.21
N LEU A 170 -11.78 -1.32 -3.50
CA LEU A 170 -11.82 -0.26 -4.51
C LEU A 170 -13.21 0.32 -4.67
N GLY A 171 -14.25 -0.53 -4.65
CA GLY A 171 -15.65 -0.11 -4.70
C GLY A 171 -16.01 0.83 -3.55
N ALA A 172 -15.61 0.51 -2.32
CA ALA A 172 -15.84 1.36 -1.14
C ALA A 172 -15.11 2.70 -1.26
N LEU A 173 -13.83 2.69 -1.70
CA LEU A 173 -13.04 3.91 -1.91
C LEU A 173 -13.66 4.85 -2.95
N ARG A 174 -14.12 4.30 -4.08
CA ARG A 174 -14.74 5.08 -5.16
C ARG A 174 -16.11 5.66 -4.80
N ALA A 175 -16.87 4.92 -4.01
CA ALA A 175 -18.24 5.33 -3.65
C ALA A 175 -18.30 6.35 -2.50
N ALA A 176 -17.25 6.43 -1.67
CA ALA A 176 -17.28 7.27 -0.49
C ALA A 176 -17.05 8.75 -0.82
N PRO A 177 -17.99 9.65 -0.45
CA PRO A 177 -17.83 11.09 -0.64
C PRO A 177 -16.83 11.71 0.34
N ASP A 178 -16.62 11.07 1.48
CA ASP A 178 -15.69 11.50 2.53
C ASP A 178 -15.21 10.31 3.37
N ARG A 179 -14.17 10.55 4.19
CA ARG A 179 -13.59 9.52 5.06
C ARG A 179 -14.57 8.97 6.13
N PRO A 180 -15.42 9.77 6.81
CA PRO A 180 -16.42 9.23 7.74
C PRO A 180 -17.42 8.27 7.09
N HIS A 181 -17.81 8.52 5.82
CA HIS A 181 -18.65 7.61 5.06
C HIS A 181 -17.86 6.33 4.72
N LEU A 182 -16.62 6.48 4.24
CA LEU A 182 -15.75 5.35 3.93
C LEU A 182 -15.59 4.40 5.11
N TRP A 183 -15.42 4.91 6.33
CA TRP A 183 -15.30 4.10 7.56
C TRP A 183 -16.50 3.20 7.85
N LYS A 184 -17.69 3.58 7.35
CA LYS A 184 -18.93 2.80 7.51
C LYS A 184 -19.13 1.78 6.39
N THR A 185 -18.42 1.95 5.27
CA THR A 185 -18.64 1.18 4.04
C THR A 185 -17.42 0.32 3.63
N LEU A 186 -16.27 0.51 4.27
CA LEU A 186 -15.13 -0.39 4.08
C LEU A 186 -15.51 -1.82 4.44
N PRO A 187 -15.04 -2.83 3.67
CA PRO A 187 -15.30 -4.22 4.00
C PRO A 187 -14.65 -4.62 5.35
N THR A 188 -15.36 -5.48 6.08
CA THR A 188 -14.84 -6.11 7.31
C THR A 188 -14.20 -7.47 7.04
N ALA A 189 -14.34 -8.01 5.82
CA ALA A 189 -13.70 -9.22 5.31
C ALA A 189 -13.63 -9.20 3.78
N LEU A 190 -12.71 -9.99 3.20
CA LEU A 190 -12.57 -10.26 1.77
C LEU A 190 -13.00 -11.68 1.44
#